data_c236ebf774a5727ce21a38980d4c3dbd
#
_entry.id   c236ebf774a5727ce21a38980d4c3dbd
#
_cell.length_a   1.000
_cell.length_b   1.000
_cell.length_c   1.000
_cell.angle_alpha   90.00
_cell.angle_beta   90.00
_cell.angle_gamma   90.00
#
_symmetry.space_group_name_H-M   'P 1'
#
loop_
_entity.id
_entity.type
_entity.pdbx_description
1 polymer ?
#
loop_
_entity_poly.entity_id
_entity_poly.type
_entity_poly.pdbx_seq_one_letter_code
_entity_poly.pdbx_strand_id
1 'polypeptide(L)'
;MKKLQLFSAIAAVCFTLNLVAQDIQLYPPTFVGQSAAMTKTAPISSMKAPTISVSSSETFLIPNNFKANKPVNLNALPYGMDPALQSTKSLLQTRAPIVNIPGIGSNGGSAPPDPTGAVGPNHYVQMVNRQYQVWDKNGNQVTSALSLNQVLGGGSGDPIVVYDRLADRWLLSEFVAGDVNTIKVAISETPDPTGAFYLYTFQFDSFPDYFKIGVWLDGYYLTANKFSGNTTYVLERDRMLSGDQYAQIIGFDLPQNVVNGFSSPGPINAEGPELPNANNPGKIVYIQDDAW
;
A
#
# COMPACT_ATOMS: atom_id res chain seq x y z
N MET A 1 -56.28 -48.18 36.77
CA MET A 1 -55.88 -47.06 35.90
C MET A 1 -54.40 -46.82 36.09
N LYS A 2 -53.51 -47.36 35.23
CA LYS A 2 -52.08 -47.24 35.29
C LYS A 2 -51.62 -46.02 34.47
N LYS A 3 -50.99 -45.04 35.08
CA LYS A 3 -50.40 -43.90 34.41
C LYS A 3 -49.06 -44.33 33.77
N LEU A 4 -48.99 -44.22 32.44
CA LEU A 4 -47.82 -44.45 31.68
C LEU A 4 -46.99 -43.17 31.71
N GLN A 5 -45.81 -43.18 32.33
CA GLN A 5 -44.86 -42.06 32.26
C GLN A 5 -43.94 -42.29 31.07
N LEU A 6 -44.04 -41.35 30.12
CA LEU A 6 -43.21 -41.30 28.93
C LEU A 6 -41.91 -40.52 29.28
N PHE A 7 -40.80 -41.23 29.37
CA PHE A 7 -39.47 -40.62 29.53
C PHE A 7 -38.96 -40.20 28.11
N SER A 8 -38.95 -38.91 27.87
CA SER A 8 -38.26 -38.36 26.70
C SER A 8 -36.79 -38.25 26.98
N ALA A 9 -35.99 -39.10 26.38
CA ALA A 9 -34.52 -38.95 26.39
C ALA A 9 -34.13 -37.94 25.36
N ILE A 10 -33.72 -36.75 25.80
CA ILE A 10 -33.08 -35.74 24.94
C ILE A 10 -31.61 -36.15 24.82
N ALA A 11 -31.21 -36.70 23.68
CA ALA A 11 -29.82 -36.91 23.33
C ALA A 11 -29.19 -35.55 22.99
N ALA A 12 -28.46 -34.98 23.90
CA ALA A 12 -27.61 -33.82 23.65
C ALA A 12 -26.39 -34.27 22.80
N VAL A 13 -26.45 -33.98 21.50
CA VAL A 13 -25.31 -34.14 20.62
C VAL A 13 -24.36 -32.98 20.90
N CYS A 14 -23.36 -33.19 21.73
CA CYS A 14 -22.24 -32.28 21.89
C CYS A 14 -21.39 -32.30 20.60
N PHE A 15 -21.59 -31.35 19.73
CA PHE A 15 -20.59 -31.03 18.70
C PHE A 15 -19.39 -30.40 19.40
N THR A 16 -18.37 -31.17 19.66
CA THR A 16 -17.05 -30.64 19.99
C THR A 16 -16.48 -30.03 18.71
N LEU A 17 -16.67 -28.72 18.53
CA LEU A 17 -15.85 -27.94 17.61
C LEU A 17 -14.41 -28.00 18.13
N ASN A 18 -13.60 -28.83 17.51
CA ASN A 18 -12.15 -28.73 17.66
C ASN A 18 -11.75 -27.39 17.01
N LEU A 19 -11.77 -26.33 17.81
CA LEU A 19 -11.05 -25.11 17.50
C LEU A 19 -9.57 -25.49 17.54
N VAL A 20 -9.00 -25.82 16.39
CA VAL A 20 -7.55 -25.86 16.24
C VAL A 20 -7.12 -24.40 16.40
N ALA A 21 -6.70 -24.05 17.62
CA ALA A 21 -5.98 -22.81 17.82
C ALA A 21 -4.73 -22.91 16.93
N GLN A 22 -4.68 -22.10 15.87
CA GLN A 22 -3.44 -21.95 15.13
C GLN A 22 -2.42 -21.42 16.14
N ASP A 23 -1.32 -22.14 16.31
CA ASP A 23 -0.19 -21.65 17.09
C ASP A 23 0.23 -20.31 16.50
N ILE A 24 0.09 -19.25 17.30
CA ILE A 24 0.52 -17.90 16.92
C ILE A 24 2.04 -17.94 16.91
N GLN A 25 2.63 -17.99 15.74
CA GLN A 25 4.06 -17.87 15.60
C GLN A 25 4.44 -16.38 15.69
N LEU A 26 5.26 -16.04 16.67
CA LEU A 26 5.77 -14.69 16.85
C LEU A 26 7.09 -14.53 16.07
N TYR A 27 7.16 -13.50 15.27
CA TYR A 27 8.37 -13.11 14.54
C TYR A 27 8.94 -11.86 15.21
N PRO A 28 10.09 -11.95 15.88
CA PRO A 28 10.74 -10.77 16.46
C PRO A 28 11.25 -9.86 15.33
N PRO A 29 11.39 -8.56 15.59
CA PRO A 29 12.06 -7.66 14.68
C PRO A 29 13.49 -8.12 14.37
N THR A 30 13.86 -8.09 13.10
CA THR A 30 15.20 -8.42 12.61
C THR A 30 15.97 -7.19 12.15
N PHE A 31 15.27 -6.07 12.01
CA PHE A 31 15.85 -4.79 11.68
C PHE A 31 15.11 -3.68 12.44
N VAL A 32 15.84 -2.74 13.00
CA VAL A 32 15.31 -1.52 13.60
C VAL A 32 16.16 -0.36 13.14
N GLY A 33 15.55 0.58 12.44
CA GLY A 33 16.15 1.84 12.03
C GLY A 33 15.37 3.01 12.58
N GLN A 34 15.96 4.17 12.57
CA GLN A 34 15.33 5.44 12.89
C GLN A 34 15.35 6.32 11.64
N SER A 35 14.40 7.24 11.53
CA SER A 35 14.44 8.25 10.48
C SER A 35 15.81 8.95 10.48
N ALA A 36 16.50 8.94 9.34
CA ALA A 36 17.80 9.61 9.18
C ALA A 36 17.65 11.15 9.24
N ALA A 37 16.48 11.65 8.84
CA ALA A 37 16.13 13.06 8.91
C ALA A 37 14.61 13.24 8.93
N MET A 38 14.14 14.24 9.66
CA MET A 38 12.78 14.76 9.55
C MET A 38 12.83 16.26 9.29
N THR A 39 12.08 16.70 8.31
CA THR A 39 11.90 18.13 7.99
C THR A 39 10.42 18.43 7.78
N LYS A 40 10.06 19.70 7.88
CA LYS A 40 8.71 20.15 7.53
C LYS A 40 8.76 20.86 6.18
N THR A 41 7.89 20.47 5.27
CA THR A 41 7.82 21.14 3.96
C THR A 41 7.18 22.52 4.07
N ALA A 42 7.40 23.37 3.09
CA ALA A 42 6.50 24.50 2.86
C ALA A 42 5.10 23.98 2.50
N PRO A 43 4.02 24.76 2.73
CA PRO A 43 2.70 24.40 2.23
C PRO A 43 2.72 24.15 0.71
N ILE A 44 2.13 23.05 0.27
CA ILE A 44 2.04 22.70 -1.16
C ILE A 44 1.37 23.84 -1.96
N SER A 45 0.35 24.47 -1.38
CA SER A 45 -0.34 25.62 -1.99
C SER A 45 0.57 26.81 -2.31
N SER A 46 1.73 26.92 -1.67
CA SER A 46 2.71 27.98 -1.93
C SER A 46 3.70 27.62 -3.06
N MET A 47 3.71 26.36 -3.51
CA MET A 47 4.62 25.88 -4.53
C MET A 47 4.11 26.27 -5.93
N LYS A 48 5.03 26.62 -6.82
CA LYS A 48 4.71 26.95 -8.21
C LYS A 48 5.01 25.74 -9.09
N ALA A 49 4.14 25.53 -10.09
CA ALA A 49 4.44 24.54 -11.11
C ALA A 49 5.81 24.80 -11.74
N PRO A 50 6.63 23.78 -11.95
CA PRO A 50 7.87 23.92 -12.68
C PRO A 50 7.54 24.37 -14.12
N THR A 51 8.35 25.26 -14.67
CA THR A 51 8.29 25.54 -16.12
C THR A 51 8.80 24.29 -16.83
N ILE A 52 7.89 23.46 -17.35
CA ILE A 52 8.26 22.23 -18.03
C ILE A 52 8.75 22.62 -19.42
N SER A 53 10.05 22.55 -19.66
CA SER A 53 10.59 22.45 -21.02
C SER A 53 10.32 21.00 -21.47
N VAL A 54 9.42 20.84 -22.44
CA VAL A 54 9.18 19.54 -23.08
C VAL A 54 10.45 19.15 -23.84
N SER A 55 11.31 18.37 -23.20
CA SER A 55 12.33 17.64 -23.94
C SER A 55 11.65 16.44 -24.58
N SER A 56 11.92 16.22 -25.86
CA SER A 56 11.44 15.04 -26.58
C SER A 56 11.71 13.78 -25.79
N SER A 57 10.64 13.09 -25.39
CA SER A 57 10.72 11.87 -24.59
C SER A 57 11.47 10.79 -25.36
N GLU A 58 12.59 10.34 -24.83
CA GLU A 58 13.09 9.02 -25.20
C GLU A 58 12.08 8.00 -24.72
N THR A 59 11.46 7.30 -25.63
CA THR A 59 10.56 6.19 -25.31
C THR A 59 11.44 5.02 -24.88
N PHE A 60 11.62 4.82 -23.58
CA PHE A 60 12.23 3.61 -23.08
C PHE A 60 11.26 2.46 -23.30
N LEU A 61 11.55 1.63 -24.30
CA LEU A 61 10.93 0.34 -24.44
C LEU A 61 11.53 -0.56 -23.34
N ILE A 62 10.76 -0.85 -22.33
CA ILE A 62 11.12 -1.89 -21.37
C ILE A 62 11.08 -3.21 -22.14
N PRO A 63 12.21 -3.94 -22.28
CA PRO A 63 12.19 -5.25 -22.89
C PRO A 63 11.24 -6.13 -22.10
N ASN A 64 10.22 -6.65 -22.74
CA ASN A 64 9.31 -7.61 -22.13
C ASN A 64 10.04 -8.96 -21.97
N ASN A 65 10.95 -9.04 -21.00
CA ASN A 65 11.71 -10.22 -20.66
C ASN A 65 10.89 -11.28 -19.89
N PHE A 66 9.61 -11.01 -19.63
CA PHE A 66 8.69 -11.94 -18.99
C PHE A 66 8.16 -13.04 -19.92
N LYS A 67 8.91 -13.41 -20.93
CA LYS A 67 8.72 -14.73 -21.58
C LYS A 67 9.39 -15.81 -20.75
N ALA A 68 9.16 -15.84 -19.47
CA ALA A 68 9.46 -17.03 -18.72
C ALA A 68 8.40 -18.07 -19.10
N ASN A 69 8.75 -19.00 -19.98
CA ASN A 69 8.13 -20.31 -19.97
C ASN A 69 8.46 -20.91 -18.59
N LYS A 70 7.71 -20.50 -17.57
CA LYS A 70 7.82 -21.15 -16.27
C LYS A 70 7.45 -22.62 -16.50
N PRO A 71 8.26 -23.57 -16.06
CA PRO A 71 7.85 -24.95 -16.11
C PRO A 71 6.54 -25.07 -15.34
N VAL A 72 5.55 -25.73 -15.95
CA VAL A 72 4.26 -25.96 -15.28
C VAL A 72 4.52 -26.72 -13.99
N ASN A 73 4.17 -26.11 -12.86
CA ASN A 73 4.25 -26.80 -11.58
C ASN A 73 3.07 -27.78 -11.49
N LEU A 74 3.34 -29.08 -11.66
CA LEU A 74 2.32 -30.11 -11.59
C LEU A 74 1.68 -30.27 -10.21
N ASN A 75 2.27 -29.70 -9.18
CA ASN A 75 1.75 -29.68 -7.81
C ASN A 75 1.08 -28.35 -7.45
N ALA A 76 0.88 -27.46 -8.43
CA ALA A 76 0.21 -26.20 -8.21
C ALA A 76 -1.23 -26.40 -7.71
N LEU A 77 -1.64 -25.61 -6.74
CA LEU A 77 -3.01 -25.59 -6.21
C LEU A 77 -3.70 -24.27 -6.61
N PRO A 78 -5.00 -24.31 -6.92
CA PRO A 78 -5.88 -25.47 -7.00
C PRO A 78 -5.66 -26.27 -8.28
N TYR A 79 -5.65 -27.58 -8.17
CA TYR A 79 -5.64 -28.44 -9.33
C TYR A 79 -7.08 -28.57 -9.87
N GLY A 80 -7.31 -28.11 -11.09
CA GLY A 80 -8.64 -28.13 -11.70
C GLY A 80 -9.19 -26.76 -12.05
N MET A 81 -10.51 -26.68 -12.19
CA MET A 81 -11.17 -25.43 -12.54
C MET A 81 -11.15 -24.46 -11.34
N ASP A 82 -10.75 -23.20 -11.59
CA ASP A 82 -10.74 -22.15 -10.58
C ASP A 82 -12.14 -22.01 -9.94
N PRO A 83 -12.30 -22.29 -8.63
CA PRO A 83 -13.59 -22.17 -7.95
C PRO A 83 -14.08 -20.71 -7.86
N ALA A 84 -13.20 -19.72 -8.03
CA ALA A 84 -13.55 -18.30 -8.07
C ALA A 84 -13.85 -17.81 -9.49
N LEU A 85 -13.77 -18.68 -10.52
CA LEU A 85 -14.05 -18.31 -11.89
C LEU A 85 -15.48 -17.76 -12.02
N GLN A 86 -15.58 -16.53 -12.45
CA GLN A 86 -16.86 -15.91 -12.75
C GLN A 86 -17.42 -16.47 -14.06
N SER A 87 -18.21 -17.54 -13.96
CA SER A 87 -18.79 -18.24 -15.11
C SER A 87 -20.02 -17.55 -15.70
N THR A 88 -20.62 -16.60 -14.98
CA THR A 88 -21.81 -15.87 -15.43
C THR A 88 -21.50 -14.38 -15.44
N LYS A 89 -21.92 -13.71 -16.53
CA LYS A 89 -21.89 -12.24 -16.57
C LYS A 89 -22.97 -11.73 -15.61
N SER A 90 -22.57 -10.97 -14.58
CA SER A 90 -23.53 -10.27 -13.75
C SER A 90 -24.23 -9.21 -14.59
N LEU A 91 -25.55 -9.06 -14.39
CA LEU A 91 -26.32 -7.95 -14.94
C LEU A 91 -26.03 -6.67 -14.13
N LEU A 92 -24.77 -6.36 -13.90
CA LEU A 92 -24.40 -5.10 -13.26
C LEU A 92 -24.83 -3.96 -14.16
N GLN A 93 -25.80 -3.20 -13.70
CA GLN A 93 -26.05 -1.89 -14.27
C GLN A 93 -24.81 -1.04 -13.98
N THR A 94 -24.03 -0.77 -15.02
CA THR A 94 -22.92 0.17 -14.93
C THR A 94 -23.48 1.56 -14.65
N ARG A 95 -23.23 2.07 -13.44
CA ARG A 95 -23.47 3.49 -13.17
C ARG A 95 -22.36 4.27 -13.84
N ALA A 96 -22.73 5.30 -14.61
CA ALA A 96 -21.75 6.25 -15.11
C ALA A 96 -21.01 6.89 -13.90
N PRO A 97 -19.69 7.14 -14.00
CA PRO A 97 -18.98 7.86 -12.96
C PRO A 97 -19.61 9.24 -12.77
N ILE A 98 -19.71 9.69 -11.50
CA ILE A 98 -20.24 11.03 -11.19
C ILE A 98 -19.25 12.11 -11.66
N VAL A 99 -17.96 11.84 -11.52
CA VAL A 99 -16.86 12.70 -11.98
C VAL A 99 -15.93 11.86 -12.83
N ASN A 100 -15.62 12.34 -14.02
CA ASN A 100 -14.63 11.75 -14.93
C ASN A 100 -13.77 12.87 -15.50
N ILE A 101 -12.53 12.94 -15.08
CA ILE A 101 -11.59 13.99 -15.45
C ILE A 101 -10.29 13.38 -15.98
N PRO A 102 -9.58 14.07 -16.88
CA PRO A 102 -8.21 13.70 -17.18
C PRO A 102 -7.35 13.90 -15.95
N GLY A 103 -6.57 12.87 -15.59
CA GLY A 103 -5.58 12.96 -14.51
C GLY A 103 -4.30 13.69 -14.98
N ILE A 104 -3.20 13.45 -14.23
CA ILE A 104 -1.88 13.95 -14.62
C ILE A 104 -1.50 13.35 -15.98
N GLY A 105 -1.20 14.22 -16.94
CA GLY A 105 -0.73 13.81 -18.25
C GLY A 105 0.75 13.42 -18.25
N SER A 106 1.20 12.82 -19.36
CA SER A 106 2.60 12.37 -19.54
C SER A 106 3.63 13.50 -19.71
N ASN A 107 3.28 14.71 -19.35
CA ASN A 107 4.10 15.92 -19.58
C ASN A 107 5.48 15.91 -18.90
N GLY A 108 5.86 14.84 -18.26
CA GLY A 108 7.15 14.68 -17.57
C GLY A 108 8.05 13.59 -18.12
N GLY A 109 7.61 12.83 -19.13
CA GLY A 109 8.47 11.90 -19.86
C GLY A 109 8.99 10.72 -19.05
N SER A 110 8.32 10.31 -17.97
CA SER A 110 8.69 9.07 -17.27
C SER A 110 7.93 7.88 -17.86
N ALA A 111 8.66 6.84 -18.17
CA ALA A 111 8.13 5.54 -18.55
C ALA A 111 8.88 4.45 -17.75
N PRO A 112 8.15 3.61 -17.02
CA PRO A 112 6.69 3.56 -16.84
C PRO A 112 6.14 4.76 -16.03
N PRO A 113 4.82 5.03 -16.10
CA PRO A 113 4.20 6.16 -15.42
C PRO A 113 3.93 5.92 -13.92
N ASP A 114 3.83 4.67 -13.49
CA ASP A 114 3.55 4.20 -12.11
C ASP A 114 2.51 5.05 -11.38
N PRO A 115 1.26 5.13 -11.90
CA PRO A 115 0.25 5.98 -11.33
C PRO A 115 -0.29 5.42 -10.02
N THR A 116 -0.51 6.31 -9.05
CA THR A 116 -1.16 6.01 -7.78
C THR A 116 -2.13 7.13 -7.44
N GLY A 117 -3.17 6.84 -6.66
CA GLY A 117 -4.15 7.85 -6.29
C GLY A 117 -4.93 7.44 -5.05
N ALA A 118 -5.32 8.44 -4.26
CA ALA A 118 -6.14 8.24 -3.08
C ALA A 118 -7.24 9.30 -2.99
N VAL A 119 -8.38 8.91 -2.41
CA VAL A 119 -9.55 9.77 -2.23
C VAL A 119 -9.77 9.99 -0.73
N GLY A 120 -9.71 11.24 -0.30
CA GLY A 120 -10.13 11.66 1.03
C GLY A 120 -11.53 12.27 1.02
N PRO A 121 -11.98 12.86 2.15
CA PRO A 121 -13.31 13.46 2.26
C PRO A 121 -13.57 14.58 1.25
N ASN A 122 -12.58 15.45 1.02
CA ASN A 122 -12.74 16.66 0.23
C ASN A 122 -11.89 16.69 -1.06
N HIS A 123 -10.87 15.83 -1.16
CA HIS A 123 -9.90 15.86 -2.23
C HIS A 123 -9.64 14.49 -2.85
N TYR A 124 -9.18 14.50 -4.08
CA TYR A 124 -8.49 13.41 -4.74
C TYR A 124 -7.05 13.84 -4.97
N VAL A 125 -6.11 13.00 -4.56
CA VAL A 125 -4.67 13.20 -4.79
C VAL A 125 -4.16 12.13 -5.73
N GLN A 126 -3.45 12.54 -6.75
CA GLN A 126 -2.76 11.65 -7.69
C GLN A 126 -1.27 11.92 -7.70
N MET A 127 -0.50 10.87 -7.76
CA MET A 127 0.91 10.90 -8.11
C MET A 127 1.14 10.03 -9.33
N VAL A 128 1.96 10.51 -10.22
CA VAL A 128 2.43 9.79 -11.40
C VAL A 128 3.91 10.08 -11.48
N ASN A 129 4.73 9.12 -11.80
CA ASN A 129 6.18 9.24 -11.74
C ASN A 129 6.67 10.67 -11.95
N ARG A 130 7.27 11.24 -10.87
CA ARG A 130 7.81 12.58 -10.66
C ARG A 130 6.80 13.73 -10.56
N GLN A 131 5.48 13.46 -10.51
CA GLN A 131 4.46 14.51 -10.40
C GLN A 131 3.44 14.24 -9.31
N TYR A 132 2.89 15.32 -8.76
CA TYR A 132 1.86 15.37 -7.73
C TYR A 132 0.79 16.37 -8.12
N GLN A 133 -0.49 16.04 -7.94
CA GLN A 133 -1.59 16.97 -8.19
C GLN A 133 -2.80 16.66 -7.31
N VAL A 134 -3.56 17.70 -6.97
CA VAL A 134 -4.77 17.63 -6.15
C VAL A 134 -5.96 18.17 -6.92
N TRP A 135 -7.09 17.47 -6.78
CA TRP A 135 -8.41 17.88 -7.28
C TRP A 135 -9.41 17.91 -6.13
N ASP A 136 -10.44 18.73 -6.26
CA ASP A 136 -11.62 18.66 -5.41
C ASP A 136 -12.55 17.50 -5.82
N LYS A 137 -13.61 17.27 -5.06
CA LYS A 137 -14.58 16.18 -5.34
C LYS A 137 -15.48 16.45 -6.56
N ASN A 138 -15.43 17.64 -7.12
CA ASN A 138 -16.13 18.01 -8.36
C ASN A 138 -15.22 17.84 -9.59
N GLY A 139 -13.95 17.50 -9.40
CA GLY A 139 -12.96 17.34 -10.44
C GLY A 139 -12.25 18.62 -10.84
N ASN A 140 -12.40 19.70 -10.09
CA ASN A 140 -11.64 20.92 -10.32
C ASN A 140 -10.21 20.77 -9.80
N GLN A 141 -9.25 21.27 -10.54
CA GLN A 141 -7.85 21.29 -10.10
C GLN A 141 -7.70 22.28 -8.93
N VAL A 142 -7.20 21.77 -7.79
CA VAL A 142 -6.84 22.57 -6.62
C VAL A 142 -5.39 23.04 -6.70
N THR A 143 -4.52 22.17 -7.24
CA THR A 143 -3.13 22.54 -7.57
C THR A 143 -2.87 22.29 -9.06
N SER A 144 -1.88 22.98 -9.60
CA SER A 144 -1.24 22.52 -10.84
C SER A 144 -0.43 21.24 -10.56
N ALA A 145 0.00 20.53 -11.61
CA ALA A 145 0.94 19.43 -11.46
C ALA A 145 2.29 19.96 -10.95
N LEU A 146 2.71 19.50 -9.78
CA LEU A 146 3.96 19.84 -9.13
C LEU A 146 4.99 18.71 -9.32
N SER A 147 6.26 19.04 -9.31
CA SER A 147 7.30 18.03 -9.28
C SER A 147 7.36 17.36 -7.91
N LEU A 148 7.49 16.03 -7.86
CA LEU A 148 7.73 15.31 -6.60
C LEU A 148 9.03 15.77 -5.92
N ASN A 149 10.03 16.24 -6.68
CA ASN A 149 11.21 16.86 -6.12
C ASN A 149 10.91 18.09 -5.26
N GLN A 150 9.89 18.87 -5.63
CA GLN A 150 9.47 20.04 -4.83
C GLN A 150 8.70 19.59 -3.59
N VAL A 151 7.88 18.53 -3.70
CA VAL A 151 7.02 18.05 -2.63
C VAL A 151 7.80 17.20 -1.62
N LEU A 152 8.64 16.28 -2.10
CA LEU A 152 9.36 15.31 -1.28
C LEU A 152 10.87 15.58 -1.17
N GLY A 153 11.37 16.65 -1.82
CA GLY A 153 12.77 17.04 -1.72
C GLY A 153 13.76 16.07 -2.38
N GLY A 154 13.37 15.50 -3.50
CA GLY A 154 14.16 14.57 -4.29
C GLY A 154 13.69 13.13 -4.15
N GLY A 155 13.46 12.50 -5.27
CA GLY A 155 13.04 11.11 -5.40
C GLY A 155 13.10 10.67 -6.84
N SER A 156 12.89 9.40 -7.12
CA SER A 156 13.11 8.85 -8.46
C SER A 156 11.97 8.09 -9.05
N GLY A 157 10.99 7.74 -8.26
CA GLY A 157 9.86 7.02 -8.82
C GLY A 157 9.17 6.09 -7.84
N ASP A 158 8.28 5.27 -8.39
CA ASP A 158 7.35 4.39 -7.71
C ASP A 158 6.63 5.12 -6.57
N PRO A 159 5.97 6.27 -6.88
CA PRO A 159 5.30 7.03 -5.84
C PRO A 159 4.11 6.25 -5.29
N ILE A 160 3.84 6.42 -4.01
CA ILE A 160 2.64 5.90 -3.36
C ILE A 160 1.94 7.04 -2.64
N VAL A 161 0.64 7.19 -2.88
CA VAL A 161 -0.22 8.02 -2.05
C VAL A 161 -1.28 7.16 -1.37
N VAL A 162 -1.43 7.36 -0.07
CA VAL A 162 -2.46 6.73 0.75
C VAL A 162 -3.17 7.81 1.57
N TYR A 163 -4.48 7.68 1.72
CA TYR A 163 -5.24 8.48 2.66
C TYR A 163 -5.45 7.69 3.95
N ASP A 164 -4.81 8.15 5.03
CA ASP A 164 -5.02 7.61 6.37
C ASP A 164 -6.33 8.14 6.93
N ARG A 165 -7.42 7.41 6.71
CA ARG A 165 -8.74 7.77 7.20
C ARG A 165 -8.88 7.74 8.71
N LEU A 166 -7.99 7.01 9.40
CA LEU A 166 -8.03 6.87 10.85
C LEU A 166 -7.51 8.14 11.55
N ALA A 167 -6.63 8.87 10.88
CA ALA A 167 -6.06 10.14 11.36
C ALA A 167 -6.55 11.35 10.57
N ASP A 168 -7.25 11.15 9.44
CA ASP A 168 -7.59 12.19 8.47
C ASP A 168 -6.32 12.90 7.96
N ARG A 169 -5.40 12.09 7.39
CA ARG A 169 -4.09 12.55 6.90
C ARG A 169 -3.72 11.87 5.59
N TRP A 170 -2.84 12.55 4.85
CA TRP A 170 -2.28 12.05 3.61
C TRP A 170 -0.87 11.55 3.83
N LEU A 171 -0.58 10.36 3.33
CA LEU A 171 0.74 9.79 3.27
C LEU A 171 1.21 9.78 1.81
N LEU A 172 2.38 10.35 1.55
CA LEU A 172 3.06 10.35 0.26
C LEU A 172 4.39 9.66 0.42
N SER A 173 4.84 8.90 -0.56
CA SER A 173 6.17 8.29 -0.52
C SER A 173 6.73 8.08 -1.91
N GLU A 174 8.05 8.02 -2.01
CA GLU A 174 8.82 7.61 -3.18
C GLU A 174 10.22 7.16 -2.76
N PHE A 175 10.91 6.36 -3.59
CA PHE A 175 12.31 6.05 -3.33
C PHE A 175 13.23 7.18 -3.81
N VAL A 176 14.47 7.23 -3.27
CA VAL A 176 15.45 8.30 -3.56
C VAL A 176 16.43 7.86 -4.64
N ALA A 177 16.61 8.71 -5.66
CA ALA A 177 17.64 8.49 -6.69
C ALA A 177 19.06 8.57 -6.11
N GLY A 178 19.89 7.63 -6.52
CA GLY A 178 21.31 7.62 -6.15
C GLY A 178 21.60 7.08 -4.75
N ASP A 179 20.60 6.98 -3.89
CA ASP A 179 20.66 6.24 -2.63
C ASP A 179 19.71 5.06 -2.72
N VAL A 180 20.26 3.94 -3.12
CA VAL A 180 19.50 2.75 -3.52
C VAL A 180 18.65 2.11 -2.42
N ASN A 181 18.84 2.51 -1.17
CA ASN A 181 18.15 1.87 -0.03
C ASN A 181 17.28 2.85 0.76
N THR A 182 16.96 4.00 0.21
CA THR A 182 16.24 5.05 0.95
C THR A 182 14.87 5.33 0.35
N ILE A 183 13.87 5.46 1.22
CA ILE A 183 12.54 5.96 0.90
C ILE A 183 12.27 7.27 1.65
N LYS A 184 11.62 8.20 0.98
CA LYS A 184 10.99 9.36 1.61
C LYS A 184 9.52 9.07 1.85
N VAL A 185 9.06 9.43 3.05
CA VAL A 185 7.65 9.32 3.45
C VAL A 185 7.22 10.63 4.05
N ALA A 186 6.18 11.23 3.51
CA ALA A 186 5.62 12.47 4.01
C ALA A 186 4.22 12.27 4.56
N ILE A 187 3.93 12.81 5.74
CA ILE A 187 2.61 12.81 6.37
C ILE A 187 2.10 14.23 6.43
N SER A 188 0.88 14.49 5.93
CA SER A 188 0.29 15.81 6.00
C SER A 188 0.07 16.24 7.46
N GLU A 189 0.38 17.49 7.76
CA GLU A 189 0.17 18.06 9.10
C GLU A 189 -1.32 18.21 9.44
N THR A 190 -2.13 18.39 8.42
CA THR A 190 -3.59 18.59 8.52
C THR A 190 -4.32 17.71 7.49
N PRO A 191 -5.67 17.64 7.52
CA PRO A 191 -6.45 16.98 6.49
C PRO A 191 -6.31 17.56 5.07
N ASP A 192 -5.76 18.77 4.95
CA ASP A 192 -5.59 19.45 3.67
C ASP A 192 -4.31 18.94 2.95
N PRO A 193 -4.42 18.28 1.78
CA PRO A 193 -3.27 17.82 1.02
C PRO A 193 -2.46 18.94 0.37
N THR A 194 -2.95 20.18 0.43
CA THR A 194 -2.23 21.37 -0.05
C THR A 194 -1.45 22.09 1.04
N GLY A 195 -1.57 21.62 2.29
CA GLY A 195 -0.83 22.12 3.46
C GLY A 195 0.63 21.67 3.51
N ALA A 196 1.23 21.80 4.68
CA ALA A 196 2.58 21.32 4.94
C ALA A 196 2.58 19.83 5.32
N PHE A 197 3.72 19.18 5.13
CA PHE A 197 3.94 17.79 5.46
C PHE A 197 5.17 17.63 6.37
N TYR A 198 5.12 16.64 7.26
CA TYR A 198 6.29 16.10 7.94
C TYR A 198 6.95 15.09 7.02
N LEU A 199 8.16 15.39 6.56
CA LEU A 199 8.92 14.61 5.60
C LEU A 199 10.01 13.83 6.30
N TYR A 200 9.90 12.52 6.26
CA TYR A 200 10.84 11.55 6.83
C TYR A 200 11.69 10.91 5.75
N THR A 201 12.90 10.53 6.14
CA THR A 201 13.82 9.75 5.30
C THR A 201 14.18 8.47 6.04
N PHE A 202 13.79 7.32 5.50
CA PHE A 202 14.07 6.03 6.08
C PHE A 202 15.08 5.25 5.24
N GLN A 203 16.11 4.74 5.93
CA GLN A 203 17.13 3.86 5.35
C GLN A 203 16.69 2.40 5.56
N PHE A 204 16.76 1.60 4.50
CA PHE A 204 16.45 0.18 4.49
C PHE A 204 17.74 -0.64 4.50
N ASP A 205 17.64 -1.91 4.87
CA ASP A 205 18.74 -2.89 4.84
C ASP A 205 19.16 -3.27 3.42
N SER A 206 18.25 -3.16 2.44
CA SER A 206 18.52 -3.29 1.00
C SER A 206 17.46 -2.55 0.18
N PHE A 207 17.65 -2.41 -1.13
CA PHE A 207 16.75 -1.65 -2.00
C PHE A 207 15.30 -2.17 -1.92
N PRO A 208 14.33 -1.33 -1.52
CA PRO A 208 12.94 -1.69 -1.37
C PRO A 208 12.17 -1.46 -2.68
N ASP A 209 12.39 -2.32 -3.67
CA ASP A 209 11.74 -2.23 -4.97
C ASP A 209 10.23 -2.45 -4.88
N TYR A 210 9.47 -1.74 -5.68
CA TYR A 210 8.02 -1.89 -5.83
C TYR A 210 7.29 -1.98 -4.48
N PHE A 211 7.63 -1.09 -3.55
CA PHE A 211 7.04 -1.09 -2.22
C PHE A 211 5.55 -0.73 -2.24
N LYS A 212 4.83 -1.20 -1.24
CA LYS A 212 3.42 -0.88 -0.99
C LYS A 212 3.24 -0.48 0.47
N ILE A 213 2.31 0.42 0.72
CA ILE A 213 2.01 0.91 2.08
C ILE A 213 0.54 0.70 2.39
N GLY A 214 0.26 0.12 3.55
CA GLY A 214 -1.08 -0.02 4.13
C GLY A 214 -1.15 0.67 5.48
N VAL A 215 -2.30 1.25 5.77
CA VAL A 215 -2.59 1.92 7.05
C VAL A 215 -3.26 0.94 7.99
N TRP A 216 -2.75 0.83 9.21
CA TRP A 216 -3.38 0.12 10.30
C TRP A 216 -3.37 0.98 11.57
N LEU A 217 -4.03 0.52 12.64
CA LEU A 217 -4.15 1.30 13.88
C LEU A 217 -2.79 1.57 14.53
N ASP A 218 -1.91 0.59 14.51
CA ASP A 218 -0.62 0.57 15.22
C ASP A 218 0.58 0.94 14.35
N GLY A 219 0.39 1.12 13.03
CA GLY A 219 1.52 1.45 12.16
C GLY A 219 1.15 1.64 10.69
N TYR A 220 2.11 2.15 9.93
CA TYR A 220 2.11 2.08 8.48
C TYR A 220 2.90 0.85 8.06
N TYR A 221 2.19 -0.15 7.54
CA TYR A 221 2.78 -1.41 7.11
C TYR A 221 3.31 -1.27 5.69
N LEU A 222 4.59 -1.50 5.52
CA LEU A 222 5.26 -1.39 4.24
C LEU A 222 5.79 -2.76 3.83
N THR A 223 5.56 -3.14 2.58
CA THR A 223 6.14 -4.33 1.97
C THR A 223 6.92 -3.95 0.73
N ALA A 224 7.96 -4.70 0.41
CA ALA A 224 8.77 -4.46 -0.77
C ALA A 224 9.19 -5.77 -1.43
N ASN A 225 9.35 -5.73 -2.74
CA ASN A 225 9.99 -6.79 -3.50
C ASN A 225 11.50 -6.66 -3.33
N LYS A 226 12.10 -7.60 -2.62
CA LYS A 226 13.52 -7.58 -2.30
C LYS A 226 14.16 -8.92 -2.59
N PHE A 227 15.38 -8.86 -3.09
CA PHE A 227 16.17 -10.07 -3.39
C PHE A 227 16.89 -10.61 -2.15
N SER A 228 16.96 -9.82 -1.09
CA SER A 228 17.59 -10.20 0.19
C SER A 228 17.08 -9.31 1.32
N GLY A 229 17.19 -9.80 2.55
CA GLY A 229 16.77 -9.07 3.75
C GLY A 229 15.26 -9.09 3.96
N ASN A 230 14.80 -8.21 4.81
CA ASN A 230 13.39 -8.10 5.19
C ASN A 230 12.54 -7.60 4.01
N THR A 231 11.37 -8.16 3.84
CA THR A 231 10.38 -7.73 2.83
C THR A 231 9.21 -6.97 3.44
N THR A 232 9.11 -6.96 4.76
CA THR A 232 8.02 -6.36 5.51
C THR A 232 8.56 -5.44 6.59
N TYR A 233 7.98 -4.25 6.67
CA TYR A 233 8.36 -3.22 7.63
C TYR A 233 7.13 -2.56 8.22
N VAL A 234 7.29 -1.97 9.40
CA VAL A 234 6.30 -1.11 10.05
C VAL A 234 6.98 0.22 10.38
N LEU A 235 6.34 1.32 9.97
CA LEU A 235 6.74 2.67 10.37
C LEU A 235 5.89 3.11 11.56
N GLU A 236 6.49 3.78 12.54
CA GLU A 236 5.80 4.27 13.74
C GLU A 236 4.82 5.40 13.40
N ARG A 237 3.58 5.02 13.08
CA ARG A 237 2.52 5.92 12.64
C ARG A 237 2.29 7.10 13.59
N ASP A 238 2.14 6.85 14.89
CA ASP A 238 1.81 7.90 15.88
C ASP A 238 2.92 8.93 16.00
N ARG A 239 4.18 8.50 15.95
CA ARG A 239 5.33 9.42 15.91
C ARG A 239 5.36 10.24 14.63
N MET A 240 5.09 9.61 13.49
CA MET A 240 5.06 10.32 12.21
C MET A 240 3.92 11.34 12.15
N LEU A 241 2.74 11.01 12.68
CA LEU A 241 1.60 11.93 12.75
C LEU A 241 1.88 13.16 13.63
N SER A 242 2.69 12.99 14.67
CA SER A 242 3.07 14.09 15.58
C SER A 242 4.28 14.91 15.10
N GLY A 243 4.93 14.51 14.01
CA GLY A 243 6.16 15.16 13.53
C GLY A 243 7.38 14.84 14.42
N ASP A 244 7.37 13.71 15.12
CA ASP A 244 8.51 13.28 15.96
C ASP A 244 9.67 12.81 15.05
N GLN A 245 10.82 13.49 15.17
CA GLN A 245 12.01 13.17 14.39
C GLN A 245 12.59 11.77 14.68
N TYR A 246 12.19 11.14 15.76
CA TYR A 246 12.68 9.83 16.20
C TYR A 246 11.78 8.68 15.74
N ALA A 247 10.88 8.91 14.78
CA ALA A 247 10.06 7.85 14.21
C ALA A 247 10.94 6.71 13.67
N GLN A 248 10.57 5.48 13.98
CA GLN A 248 11.31 4.28 13.64
C GLN A 248 10.71 3.56 12.44
N ILE A 249 11.57 2.77 11.80
CA ILE A 249 11.22 1.71 10.85
C ILE A 249 11.65 0.38 11.46
N ILE A 250 10.75 -0.58 11.51
CA ILE A 250 10.94 -1.89 12.14
C ILE A 250 10.72 -2.94 11.07
N GLY A 251 11.75 -3.74 10.77
CA GLY A 251 11.71 -4.78 9.75
C GLY A 251 11.55 -6.18 10.33
N PHE A 252 10.86 -7.04 9.58
CA PHE A 252 10.55 -8.40 9.94
C PHE A 252 10.95 -9.36 8.82
N ASP A 253 11.62 -10.44 9.19
CA ASP A 253 11.91 -11.56 8.29
C ASP A 253 10.74 -12.55 8.38
N LEU A 254 9.72 -12.31 7.56
CA LEU A 254 8.56 -13.17 7.49
C LEU A 254 8.83 -14.32 6.51
N PRO A 255 8.28 -15.52 6.76
CA PRO A 255 8.40 -16.65 5.84
C PRO A 255 7.89 -16.28 4.45
N GLN A 256 8.70 -16.54 3.45
CA GLN A 256 8.30 -16.41 2.06
C GLN A 256 7.88 -17.78 1.54
N ASN A 257 6.65 -17.89 1.09
CA ASN A 257 6.13 -19.13 0.49
C ASN A 257 6.37 -19.20 -1.02
N VAL A 258 6.95 -18.16 -1.61
CA VAL A 258 7.21 -18.05 -3.04
C VAL A 258 8.67 -18.44 -3.32
N VAL A 259 8.87 -19.55 -4.01
CA VAL A 259 10.21 -20.04 -4.34
C VAL A 259 10.71 -19.46 -5.66
N ASN A 260 9.81 -19.21 -6.60
CA ASN A 260 10.11 -18.65 -7.92
C ASN A 260 9.04 -17.63 -8.29
N GLY A 261 9.41 -16.45 -8.71
CA GLY A 261 8.48 -15.45 -9.16
C GLY A 261 8.55 -14.16 -8.36
N PHE A 262 7.53 -13.32 -8.51
CA PHE A 262 7.44 -12.03 -7.85
C PHE A 262 6.97 -12.23 -6.40
N SER A 263 7.80 -11.90 -5.45
CA SER A 263 7.59 -12.23 -4.02
C SER A 263 7.15 -11.04 -3.17
N SER A 264 6.54 -10.00 -3.78
CA SER A 264 6.09 -8.84 -3.01
C SER A 264 4.79 -9.15 -2.26
N PRO A 265 4.82 -9.23 -0.94
CA PRO A 265 3.60 -9.31 -0.15
C PRO A 265 2.84 -8.00 -0.22
N GLY A 266 1.52 -8.04 0.03
CA GLY A 266 0.65 -6.86 0.07
C GLY A 266 0.22 -6.52 1.50
N PRO A 267 0.40 -5.29 1.99
CA PRO A 267 -0.17 -4.89 3.26
C PRO A 267 -1.67 -4.65 3.11
N ILE A 268 -2.46 -5.06 4.11
CA ILE A 268 -3.89 -4.75 4.13
C ILE A 268 -4.07 -3.33 4.66
N ASN A 269 -4.93 -2.56 3.98
CA ASN A 269 -5.31 -1.23 4.41
C ASN A 269 -6.61 -1.27 5.23
N ALA A 270 -6.68 -0.52 6.33
CA ALA A 270 -7.88 -0.40 7.15
C ALA A 270 -8.91 0.48 6.44
N GLU A 271 -9.79 -0.16 5.69
CA GLU A 271 -10.88 0.49 4.96
C GLU A 271 -12.25 0.18 5.60
N GLY A 272 -13.29 0.88 5.17
CA GLY A 272 -14.66 0.65 5.64
C GLY A 272 -15.12 1.62 6.73
N PRO A 273 -16.38 1.56 7.13
CA PRO A 273 -16.98 2.50 8.07
C PRO A 273 -16.55 2.26 9.53
N GLU A 274 -16.16 1.04 9.86
CA GLU A 274 -15.80 0.64 11.22
C GLU A 274 -14.27 0.58 11.38
N LEU A 275 -13.81 0.92 12.57
CA LEU A 275 -12.40 0.78 12.92
C LEU A 275 -12.07 -0.72 13.14
N PRO A 276 -10.88 -1.17 12.75
CA PRO A 276 -10.41 -2.47 13.18
C PRO A 276 -10.39 -2.58 14.71
N ASN A 277 -10.58 -3.79 15.23
CA ASN A 277 -10.41 -4.01 16.67
C ASN A 277 -8.95 -3.71 17.05
N ALA A 278 -8.75 -2.94 18.13
CA ALA A 278 -7.42 -2.53 18.60
C ALA A 278 -6.48 -3.71 18.90
N ASN A 279 -7.03 -4.90 19.20
CA ASN A 279 -6.25 -6.11 19.43
C ASN A 279 -5.93 -6.89 18.14
N ASN A 280 -6.45 -6.47 17.00
CA ASN A 280 -6.12 -7.06 15.71
C ASN A 280 -4.86 -6.39 15.14
N PRO A 281 -3.74 -7.10 15.01
CA PRO A 281 -2.56 -6.55 14.34
C PRO A 281 -2.83 -6.32 12.86
N GLY A 282 -2.01 -5.48 12.22
CA GLY A 282 -1.97 -5.33 10.78
C GLY A 282 -1.70 -6.67 10.10
N LYS A 283 -2.10 -6.80 8.85
CA LYS A 283 -2.02 -8.06 8.11
C LYS A 283 -1.27 -7.86 6.81
N ILE A 284 -0.50 -8.88 6.47
CA ILE A 284 0.20 -9.01 5.20
C ILE A 284 -0.38 -10.21 4.46
N VAL A 285 -0.63 -10.06 3.18
CA VAL A 285 -1.11 -11.13 2.31
C VAL A 285 -0.09 -11.44 1.24
N TYR A 286 0.00 -12.71 0.89
CA TYR A 286 0.81 -13.21 -0.21
C TYR A 286 -0.09 -13.84 -1.26
N ILE A 287 0.30 -13.70 -2.52
CA ILE A 287 -0.20 -14.53 -3.61
C ILE A 287 0.92 -15.52 -3.93
N GLN A 288 0.60 -16.81 -3.90
CA GLN A 288 1.54 -17.85 -4.28
C GLN A 288 1.57 -17.95 -5.82
N ASP A 289 2.51 -17.23 -6.44
CA ASP A 289 2.61 -17.13 -7.91
C ASP A 289 3.15 -18.42 -8.56
N ASP A 290 3.91 -19.23 -7.84
CA ASP A 290 4.47 -20.50 -8.34
C ASP A 290 3.48 -21.68 -8.29
N ALA A 291 2.26 -21.43 -7.82
CA ALA A 291 1.19 -22.42 -7.75
C ALA A 291 0.32 -22.49 -9.04
N TRP A 292 0.56 -21.63 -10.02
CA TRP A 292 -0.25 -21.51 -11.26
C TRP A 292 0.52 -21.92 -12.50
#